data_96ca377a8e5d8f08973f186fa3787aa4
#
_entry.id   96ca377a8e5d8f08973f186fa3787aa4
#
_cell.length_a   1.000
_cell.length_b   1.000
_cell.length_c   1.000
_cell.angle_alpha   90.00
_cell.angle_beta   90.00
_cell.angle_gamma   90.00
#
_symmetry.space_group_name_H-M   'P 1'
#
loop_
_entity.id
_entity.type
_entity.pdbx_description
1 polymer ?
#
loop_
_entity_poly.entity_id
_entity_poly.type
_entity_poly.pdbx_seq_one_letter_code
_entity_poly.pdbx_strand_id
1 'polypeptide(L)'
;MPDSVHYKMLINGIWQDASDGKRFDSINPTTEKPWCSVPESTEEDINSAVESAHVAFTSGPWAHLTPTERGKYLRRLAELLNEKSEHLGRIETIDTGKMLKETRWQAKYIAEFFHFYAGCADKICGQTLPIDKPDMITLTLREPLGVIAAVVPWNSQLFLVAVKIGPALAAGNTVVLKASEHASAAMLEFGKLIEEAGFPAGVVNIVTGHADPCGRALTSHPLVQRISFTGGTSAARHVVRNSAENFAQVSLELG
;
A
#
# COMPACT_ATOMS: atom_id res chain seq x y z
N MET A 1 -4.15 -9.38 -32.13
CA MET A 1 -3.96 -8.40 -31.05
C MET A 1 -2.72 -8.87 -30.30
N PRO A 2 -1.77 -8.02 -29.89
CA PRO A 2 -0.77 -8.50 -28.97
C PRO A 2 -1.49 -9.05 -27.73
N ASP A 3 -0.98 -10.15 -27.18
CA ASP A 3 -1.57 -10.80 -26.01
C ASP A 3 -1.78 -9.77 -24.92
N SER A 4 -3.01 -9.69 -24.38
CA SER A 4 -3.32 -8.77 -23.29
C SER A 4 -2.47 -9.14 -22.07
N VAL A 5 -1.86 -8.15 -21.44
CA VAL A 5 -1.05 -8.37 -20.23
C VAL A 5 -1.94 -8.88 -19.11
N HIS A 6 -1.59 -10.00 -18.51
CA HIS A 6 -2.28 -10.58 -17.37
C HIS A 6 -1.47 -10.35 -16.09
N TYR A 7 -1.90 -9.41 -15.27
CA TYR A 7 -1.29 -9.16 -13.98
C TYR A 7 -1.79 -10.16 -12.92
N LYS A 8 -1.04 -10.27 -11.83
CA LYS A 8 -1.38 -11.06 -10.64
C LYS A 8 -1.29 -10.17 -9.39
N MET A 9 -1.96 -10.53 -8.33
CA MET A 9 -1.83 -9.90 -7.01
C MET A 9 -0.56 -10.38 -6.31
N LEU A 10 -0.03 -9.55 -5.42
CA LEU A 10 1.09 -9.92 -4.55
C LEU A 10 0.57 -10.16 -3.13
N ILE A 11 0.51 -11.42 -2.72
CA ILE A 11 0.10 -11.81 -1.36
C ILE A 11 1.18 -12.71 -0.77
N ASN A 12 1.67 -12.36 0.41
CA ASN A 12 2.70 -13.11 1.13
C ASN A 12 3.97 -13.38 0.28
N GLY A 13 4.38 -12.41 -0.54
CA GLY A 13 5.52 -12.55 -1.44
C GLY A 13 5.28 -13.44 -2.67
N ILE A 14 4.03 -13.86 -2.92
CA ILE A 14 3.66 -14.75 -4.03
C ILE A 14 2.73 -14.00 -4.98
N TRP A 15 3.07 -14.07 -6.29
CA TRP A 15 2.20 -13.56 -7.35
C TRP A 15 1.13 -14.59 -7.70
N GLN A 16 -0.13 -14.26 -7.46
CA GLN A 16 -1.25 -15.19 -7.63
C GLN A 16 -2.49 -14.53 -8.24
N ASP A 17 -3.34 -15.35 -8.82
CA ASP A 17 -4.69 -14.99 -9.25
C ASP A 17 -5.66 -14.97 -8.07
N ALA A 18 -6.89 -14.48 -8.27
CA ALA A 18 -7.95 -14.60 -7.30
C ALA A 18 -8.30 -16.09 -7.03
N SER A 19 -8.67 -16.43 -5.81
CA SER A 19 -8.96 -17.82 -5.39
C SER A 19 -10.09 -18.46 -6.20
N ASP A 20 -11.04 -17.68 -6.71
CA ASP A 20 -12.12 -18.14 -7.60
C ASP A 20 -11.77 -18.01 -9.11
N GLY A 21 -10.57 -17.53 -9.43
CA GLY A 21 -10.09 -17.34 -10.80
C GLY A 21 -10.70 -16.16 -11.56
N LYS A 22 -11.58 -15.36 -10.93
CA LYS A 22 -12.17 -14.19 -11.59
C LYS A 22 -11.18 -13.09 -11.84
N ARG A 23 -11.42 -12.38 -12.94
CA ARG A 23 -10.61 -11.26 -13.40
C ARG A 23 -11.49 -10.18 -13.99
N PHE A 24 -10.98 -8.96 -14.04
CA PHE A 24 -11.61 -7.85 -14.76
C PHE A 24 -10.57 -7.11 -15.60
N ASP A 25 -11.05 -6.39 -16.61
CA ASP A 25 -10.21 -5.65 -17.53
C ASP A 25 -9.94 -4.24 -17.02
N SER A 26 -8.69 -3.79 -17.16
CA SER A 26 -8.35 -2.37 -17.08
C SER A 26 -8.49 -1.73 -18.47
N ILE A 27 -9.22 -0.63 -18.53
CA ILE A 27 -9.52 0.07 -19.77
C ILE A 27 -8.55 1.24 -19.94
N ASN A 28 -7.84 1.27 -21.07
CA ASN A 28 -7.08 2.45 -21.45
C ASN A 28 -8.04 3.57 -21.87
N PRO A 29 -8.14 4.67 -21.12
CA PRO A 29 -9.12 5.73 -21.39
C PRO A 29 -8.87 6.48 -22.70
N THR A 30 -7.66 6.42 -23.26
CA THR A 30 -7.33 7.04 -24.56
C THR A 30 -7.89 6.22 -25.73
N THR A 31 -7.92 4.91 -25.62
CA THR A 31 -8.38 4.02 -26.71
C THR A 31 -9.75 3.43 -26.45
N GLU A 32 -10.27 3.58 -25.22
CA GLU A 32 -11.53 2.97 -24.73
C GLU A 32 -11.55 1.44 -24.85
N LYS A 33 -10.36 0.80 -24.85
CA LYS A 33 -10.21 -0.65 -25.02
C LYS A 33 -9.48 -1.26 -23.83
N PRO A 34 -9.80 -2.52 -23.51
CA PRO A 34 -9.00 -3.31 -22.58
C PRO A 34 -7.52 -3.35 -23.04
N TRP A 35 -6.60 -3.18 -22.11
CA TRP A 35 -5.16 -3.28 -22.38
C TRP A 35 -4.46 -4.29 -21.45
N CYS A 36 -5.01 -4.53 -20.28
CA CYS A 36 -4.58 -5.59 -19.38
C CYS A 36 -5.77 -6.14 -18.59
N SER A 37 -5.58 -7.28 -17.95
CA SER A 37 -6.53 -7.81 -16.98
C SER A 37 -5.86 -8.02 -15.63
N VAL A 38 -6.66 -7.89 -14.56
CA VAL A 38 -6.22 -8.03 -13.16
C VAL A 38 -7.17 -8.96 -12.40
N PRO A 39 -6.73 -9.65 -11.34
CA PRO A 39 -7.59 -10.49 -10.53
C PRO A 39 -8.68 -9.67 -9.82
N GLU A 40 -9.83 -10.29 -9.58
CA GLU A 40 -10.90 -9.76 -8.74
C GLU A 40 -10.88 -10.47 -7.38
N SER A 41 -10.26 -9.86 -6.37
CA SER A 41 -10.08 -10.47 -5.05
C SER A 41 -11.39 -10.89 -4.41
N THR A 42 -11.41 -12.09 -3.87
CA THR A 42 -12.46 -12.59 -2.97
C THR A 42 -12.22 -12.14 -1.52
N GLU A 43 -13.16 -12.41 -0.62
CA GLU A 43 -12.95 -12.21 0.83
C GLU A 43 -11.82 -13.11 1.36
N GLU A 44 -11.65 -14.33 0.81
CA GLU A 44 -10.58 -15.26 1.18
C GLU A 44 -9.20 -14.72 0.81
N ASP A 45 -9.06 -14.11 -0.37
CA ASP A 45 -7.82 -13.46 -0.80
C ASP A 45 -7.45 -12.28 0.12
N ILE A 46 -8.44 -11.49 0.52
CA ILE A 46 -8.25 -10.38 1.46
C ILE A 46 -7.85 -10.87 2.83
N ASN A 47 -8.52 -11.92 3.34
CA ASN A 47 -8.17 -12.54 4.61
C ASN A 47 -6.71 -13.05 4.58
N SER A 48 -6.32 -13.75 3.53
CA SER A 48 -4.94 -14.25 3.34
C SER A 48 -3.91 -13.10 3.30
N ALA A 49 -4.23 -11.99 2.63
CA ALA A 49 -3.35 -10.82 2.56
C ALA A 49 -3.20 -10.15 3.94
N VAL A 50 -4.29 -10.00 4.70
CA VAL A 50 -4.26 -9.36 6.02
C VAL A 50 -3.60 -10.27 7.05
N GLU A 51 -3.87 -11.57 7.04
CA GLU A 51 -3.23 -12.54 7.94
C GLU A 51 -1.73 -12.61 7.68
N SER A 52 -1.29 -12.64 6.42
CA SER A 52 0.14 -12.62 6.10
C SER A 52 0.83 -11.33 6.57
N ALA A 53 0.14 -10.18 6.44
CA ALA A 53 0.63 -8.91 6.96
C ALA A 53 0.74 -8.94 8.49
N HIS A 54 -0.23 -9.52 9.17
CA HIS A 54 -0.22 -9.67 10.62
C HIS A 54 0.92 -10.59 11.10
N VAL A 55 1.15 -11.72 10.45
CA VAL A 55 2.28 -12.62 10.75
C VAL A 55 3.61 -11.92 10.51
N ALA A 56 3.77 -11.20 9.40
CA ALA A 56 4.98 -10.42 9.12
C ALA A 56 5.24 -9.36 10.21
N PHE A 57 4.18 -8.73 10.74
CA PHE A 57 4.24 -7.74 11.79
C PHE A 57 4.60 -8.32 13.16
N THR A 58 4.06 -9.48 13.52
CA THR A 58 4.15 -10.02 14.89
C THR A 58 5.32 -10.97 15.10
N SER A 59 5.68 -11.77 14.09
CA SER A 59 6.63 -12.88 14.25
C SER A 59 7.58 -13.09 13.06
N GLY A 60 7.31 -12.42 11.93
CA GLY A 60 8.18 -12.49 10.75
C GLY A 60 9.50 -11.73 10.94
N PRO A 61 10.44 -11.85 9.99
CA PRO A 61 11.73 -11.14 10.05
C PRO A 61 11.56 -9.62 10.23
N TRP A 62 10.51 -9.02 9.66
CA TRP A 62 10.21 -7.59 9.75
C TRP A 62 10.00 -7.12 11.19
N ALA A 63 9.33 -7.92 12.02
CA ALA A 63 9.05 -7.61 13.42
C ALA A 63 10.32 -7.38 14.28
N HIS A 64 11.44 -7.96 13.86
CA HIS A 64 12.71 -7.92 14.59
C HIS A 64 13.71 -6.91 14.01
N LEU A 65 13.38 -6.23 12.92
CA LEU A 65 14.27 -5.23 12.31
C LEU A 65 14.36 -3.96 13.17
N THR A 66 15.57 -3.49 13.31
CA THR A 66 15.80 -2.15 13.85
C THR A 66 15.26 -1.07 12.90
N PRO A 67 14.97 0.14 13.40
CA PRO A 67 14.55 1.26 12.52
C PRO A 67 15.54 1.54 11.38
N THR A 68 16.84 1.45 11.64
CA THR A 68 17.89 1.65 10.63
C THR A 68 17.84 0.58 9.54
N GLU A 69 17.56 -0.67 9.89
CA GLU A 69 17.43 -1.76 8.92
C GLU A 69 16.19 -1.57 8.04
N ARG A 70 15.04 -1.19 8.61
CA ARG A 70 13.85 -0.81 7.81
C ARG A 70 14.15 0.32 6.84
N GLY A 71 14.93 1.32 7.27
CA GLY A 71 15.39 2.41 6.40
C GLY A 71 16.21 1.94 5.20
N LYS A 72 16.96 0.83 5.29
CA LYS A 72 17.72 0.26 4.16
C LYS A 72 16.79 -0.24 3.06
N TYR A 73 15.71 -0.94 3.41
CA TYR A 73 14.69 -1.40 2.44
C TYR A 73 14.04 -0.22 1.70
N LEU A 74 13.68 0.84 2.45
CA LEU A 74 13.08 2.04 1.84
C LEU A 74 14.06 2.75 0.90
N ARG A 75 15.35 2.83 1.23
CA ARG A 75 16.37 3.40 0.33
C ARG A 75 16.52 2.57 -0.94
N ARG A 76 16.59 1.24 -0.80
CA ARG A 76 16.67 0.36 -1.98
C ARG A 76 15.46 0.50 -2.89
N LEU A 77 14.25 0.59 -2.31
CA LEU A 77 13.02 0.86 -3.07
C LEU A 77 13.09 2.21 -3.79
N ALA A 78 13.60 3.26 -3.14
CA ALA A 78 13.77 4.57 -3.76
C ALA A 78 14.73 4.54 -4.97
N GLU A 79 15.84 3.81 -4.87
CA GLU A 79 16.77 3.60 -5.98
C GLU A 79 16.08 2.93 -7.16
N LEU A 80 15.34 1.84 -6.92
CA LEU A 80 14.59 1.12 -7.94
C LEU A 80 13.50 1.98 -8.59
N LEU A 81 12.81 2.80 -7.82
CA LEU A 81 11.82 3.76 -8.34
C LEU A 81 12.46 4.77 -9.29
N ASN A 82 13.65 5.29 -8.97
CA ASN A 82 14.41 6.14 -9.87
C ASN A 82 14.80 5.42 -11.16
N GLU A 83 15.34 4.20 -11.05
CA GLU A 83 15.77 3.39 -12.18
C GLU A 83 14.60 3.04 -13.13
N LYS A 84 13.44 2.72 -12.57
CA LYS A 84 12.25 2.27 -13.32
C LYS A 84 11.21 3.37 -13.58
N SER A 85 11.51 4.63 -13.26
CA SER A 85 10.57 5.75 -13.34
C SER A 85 9.94 5.94 -14.72
N GLU A 86 10.71 5.74 -15.79
CA GLU A 86 10.21 5.80 -17.17
C GLU A 86 9.17 4.72 -17.46
N HIS A 87 9.45 3.48 -17.06
CA HIS A 87 8.52 2.37 -17.22
C HIS A 87 7.23 2.58 -16.42
N LEU A 88 7.37 2.89 -15.14
CA LEU A 88 6.22 3.14 -14.25
C LEU A 88 5.34 4.29 -14.74
N GLY A 89 5.96 5.39 -15.18
CA GLY A 89 5.23 6.53 -15.73
C GLY A 89 4.46 6.18 -17.00
N ARG A 90 5.02 5.34 -17.88
CA ARG A 90 4.29 4.85 -19.08
C ARG A 90 3.09 3.99 -18.70
N ILE A 91 3.27 3.07 -17.77
CA ILE A 91 2.18 2.20 -17.29
C ILE A 91 1.06 3.05 -16.67
N GLU A 92 1.39 3.99 -15.79
CA GLU A 92 0.39 4.87 -15.19
C GLU A 92 -0.33 5.73 -16.23
N THR A 93 0.37 6.22 -17.27
CA THR A 93 -0.27 6.94 -18.40
C THR A 93 -1.28 6.07 -19.14
N ILE A 94 -0.92 4.83 -19.46
CA ILE A 94 -1.81 3.91 -20.19
C ILE A 94 -3.06 3.60 -19.36
N ASP A 95 -2.87 3.42 -18.06
CA ASP A 95 -3.92 2.99 -17.12
C ASP A 95 -4.87 4.14 -16.72
N THR A 96 -4.37 5.38 -16.68
CA THR A 96 -5.12 6.53 -16.15
C THR A 96 -5.48 7.60 -17.18
N GLY A 97 -4.82 7.61 -18.33
CA GLY A 97 -4.96 8.66 -19.35
C GLY A 97 -4.22 9.97 -19.00
N LYS A 98 -3.46 10.03 -17.92
CA LYS A 98 -2.65 11.22 -17.57
C LYS A 98 -1.54 11.46 -18.58
N MET A 99 -1.11 12.71 -18.68
CA MET A 99 -0.01 13.07 -19.56
C MET A 99 1.30 12.37 -19.15
N LEU A 100 1.97 11.74 -20.11
CA LEU A 100 3.22 11.01 -19.88
C LEU A 100 4.32 11.88 -19.21
N LYS A 101 4.37 13.17 -19.52
CA LYS A 101 5.31 14.10 -18.89
C LYS A 101 5.08 14.18 -17.37
N GLU A 102 3.82 14.18 -16.95
CA GLU A 102 3.44 14.27 -15.54
C GLU A 102 3.72 12.96 -14.81
N THR A 103 3.27 11.84 -15.35
CA THR A 103 3.45 10.52 -14.72
C THR A 103 4.93 10.14 -14.59
N ARG A 104 5.76 10.45 -15.58
CA ARG A 104 7.22 10.27 -15.51
C ARG A 104 7.83 11.09 -14.39
N TRP A 105 7.45 12.36 -14.31
CA TRP A 105 7.95 13.24 -13.26
C TRP A 105 7.52 12.72 -11.88
N GLN A 106 6.25 12.36 -11.71
CA GLN A 106 5.74 11.80 -10.46
C GLN A 106 6.45 10.49 -10.09
N ALA A 107 6.58 9.54 -11.03
CA ALA A 107 7.27 8.28 -10.80
C ALA A 107 8.72 8.46 -10.34
N LYS A 108 9.41 9.48 -10.83
CA LYS A 108 10.76 9.84 -10.37
C LYS A 108 10.71 10.53 -9.00
N TYR A 109 9.77 11.46 -8.82
CA TYR A 109 9.67 12.27 -7.60
C TYR A 109 9.34 11.46 -6.36
N ILE A 110 8.55 10.39 -6.47
CA ILE A 110 8.17 9.56 -5.32
C ILE A 110 9.38 8.86 -4.66
N ALA A 111 10.49 8.69 -5.35
CA ALA A 111 11.71 8.17 -4.75
C ALA A 111 12.19 9.06 -3.59
N GLU A 112 12.00 10.38 -3.67
CA GLU A 112 12.36 11.32 -2.62
C GLU A 112 11.53 11.11 -1.34
N PHE A 113 10.25 10.69 -1.47
CA PHE A 113 9.43 10.32 -0.30
C PHE A 113 10.04 9.13 0.43
N PHE A 114 10.43 8.09 -0.30
CA PHE A 114 11.03 6.91 0.32
C PHE A 114 12.41 7.21 0.92
N HIS A 115 13.23 8.05 0.28
CA HIS A 115 14.49 8.53 0.86
C HIS A 115 14.25 9.33 2.14
N PHE A 116 13.26 10.24 2.13
CA PHE A 116 12.89 11.01 3.32
C PHE A 116 12.45 10.11 4.47
N TYR A 117 11.49 9.22 4.25
CA TYR A 117 11.00 8.32 5.30
C TYR A 117 12.05 7.28 5.74
N ALA A 118 12.93 6.85 4.84
CA ALA A 118 14.09 6.04 5.22
C ALA A 118 15.01 6.76 6.21
N GLY A 119 15.19 8.09 6.01
CA GLY A 119 15.92 8.95 6.95
C GLY A 119 15.18 9.22 8.26
N CYS A 120 13.86 9.13 8.26
CA CYS A 120 13.02 9.33 9.45
C CYS A 120 12.86 8.08 10.32
N ALA A 121 13.11 6.89 9.79
CA ALA A 121 12.80 5.62 10.47
C ALA A 121 13.43 5.50 11.86
N ASP A 122 14.66 5.95 12.04
CA ASP A 122 15.40 5.94 13.30
C ASP A 122 15.30 7.27 14.11
N LYS A 123 14.37 8.15 13.72
CA LYS A 123 14.14 9.45 14.37
C LYS A 123 12.80 9.52 15.11
N ILE A 124 12.08 8.40 15.22
CA ILE A 124 10.78 8.34 15.90
C ILE A 124 11.04 8.25 17.40
N CYS A 125 11.02 9.41 18.06
CA CYS A 125 11.32 9.55 19.49
C CYS A 125 10.05 9.62 20.33
N GLY A 126 10.12 9.09 21.58
CA GLY A 126 9.16 9.36 22.64
C GLY A 126 9.50 10.64 23.41
N GLN A 127 8.80 10.87 24.48
CA GLN A 127 8.95 12.05 25.36
C GLN A 127 9.02 11.62 26.81
N THR A 128 9.78 12.36 27.62
CA THR A 128 9.68 12.33 29.07
C THR A 128 8.69 13.41 29.49
N LEU A 129 7.69 13.03 30.25
CA LEU A 129 6.60 13.91 30.67
C LEU A 129 6.78 14.31 32.13
N PRO A 130 6.45 15.57 32.51
CA PRO A 130 6.40 15.98 33.90
C PRO A 130 5.29 15.21 34.62
N ILE A 131 5.56 14.82 35.88
CA ILE A 131 4.58 14.19 36.76
C ILE A 131 4.77 14.76 38.17
N ASP A 132 3.68 15.02 38.85
CA ASP A 132 3.70 15.57 40.22
C ASP A 132 3.86 14.46 41.29
N LYS A 133 4.92 13.65 41.07
CA LYS A 133 5.36 12.59 42.00
C LYS A 133 6.89 12.45 41.90
N PRO A 134 7.64 12.80 42.97
CA PRO A 134 9.11 12.87 42.90
C PRO A 134 9.79 11.51 42.78
N ASP A 135 9.10 10.43 43.07
CA ASP A 135 9.58 9.04 43.00
C ASP A 135 9.18 8.30 41.70
N MET A 136 8.62 9.01 40.71
CA MET A 136 8.15 8.42 39.44
C MET A 136 8.75 9.12 38.22
N ILE A 137 8.91 8.35 37.14
CA ILE A 137 9.26 8.84 35.81
C ILE A 137 8.13 8.43 34.85
N THR A 138 7.61 9.39 34.07
CA THR A 138 6.64 9.14 33.01
C THR A 138 7.27 9.36 31.66
N LEU A 139 7.14 8.40 30.78
CA LEU A 139 7.66 8.47 29.40
C LEU A 139 6.62 7.92 28.40
N THR A 140 6.70 8.38 27.16
CA THR A 140 5.95 7.81 26.04
C THR A 140 6.87 7.02 25.16
N LEU A 141 6.38 5.90 24.65
CA LEU A 141 7.03 5.11 23.58
C LEU A 141 6.17 5.23 22.32
N ARG A 142 6.83 5.31 21.17
CA ARG A 142 6.17 5.24 19.87
C ARG A 142 6.33 3.83 19.33
N GLU A 143 5.20 3.16 19.12
CA GLU A 143 5.14 1.80 18.61
C GLU A 143 4.36 1.75 17.29
N PRO A 144 4.67 0.83 16.37
CA PRO A 144 3.87 0.62 15.17
C PRO A 144 2.46 0.13 15.54
N LEU A 145 1.48 0.48 14.72
CA LEU A 145 0.08 0.12 14.94
C LEU A 145 -0.21 -1.35 14.59
N GLY A 146 0.42 -1.87 13.54
CA GLY A 146 0.15 -3.20 13.01
C GLY A 146 -0.11 -3.19 11.52
N VAL A 147 -1.20 -3.85 11.09
CA VAL A 147 -1.60 -3.91 9.67
C VAL A 147 -2.32 -2.63 9.25
N ILE A 148 -1.83 -2.01 8.21
CA ILE A 148 -2.40 -0.79 7.61
C ILE A 148 -3.11 -1.14 6.29
N ALA A 149 -4.39 -0.85 6.18
CA ALA A 149 -5.10 -0.87 4.91
C ALA A 149 -4.85 0.45 4.17
N ALA A 150 -4.13 0.40 3.07
CA ALA A 150 -3.87 1.54 2.19
C ALA A 150 -4.77 1.45 0.95
N VAL A 151 -5.71 2.37 0.80
CA VAL A 151 -6.63 2.41 -0.35
C VAL A 151 -6.30 3.62 -1.19
N VAL A 152 -5.94 3.39 -2.45
CA VAL A 152 -5.54 4.43 -3.40
C VAL A 152 -6.56 4.57 -4.52
N PRO A 153 -6.84 5.79 -5.00
CA PRO A 153 -7.70 6.05 -6.15
C PRO A 153 -6.92 5.82 -7.46
N TRP A 154 -7.60 6.08 -8.59
CA TRP A 154 -7.05 5.87 -9.93
C TRP A 154 -6.15 7.01 -10.46
N ASN A 155 -6.29 8.24 -9.94
CA ASN A 155 -5.79 9.45 -10.60
C ASN A 155 -4.29 9.74 -10.41
N SER A 156 -3.63 9.20 -9.39
CA SER A 156 -2.19 9.38 -9.12
C SER A 156 -1.68 8.26 -8.21
N GLN A 157 -1.77 7.04 -8.68
CA GLN A 157 -1.55 5.84 -7.88
C GLN A 157 -0.16 5.79 -7.26
N LEU A 158 0.89 5.97 -8.08
CA LEU A 158 2.28 5.92 -7.63
C LEU A 158 2.58 7.00 -6.59
N PHE A 159 2.05 8.21 -6.75
CA PHE A 159 2.22 9.26 -5.76
C PHE A 159 1.49 8.94 -4.45
N LEU A 160 0.23 8.51 -4.54
CA LEU A 160 -0.60 8.25 -3.37
C LEU A 160 -0.16 7.00 -2.60
N VAL A 161 0.41 5.98 -3.27
CA VAL A 161 1.01 4.86 -2.57
C VAL A 161 2.23 5.30 -1.78
N ALA A 162 3.09 6.16 -2.34
CA ALA A 162 4.31 6.61 -1.66
C ALA A 162 4.00 7.36 -0.36
N VAL A 163 3.01 8.29 -0.39
CA VAL A 163 2.63 9.07 0.80
C VAL A 163 1.95 8.23 1.88
N LYS A 164 1.40 7.05 1.55
CA LYS A 164 0.77 6.13 2.52
C LYS A 164 1.75 5.12 3.07
N ILE A 165 2.45 4.38 2.19
CA ILE A 165 3.26 3.25 2.65
C ILE A 165 4.67 3.65 3.10
N GLY A 166 5.22 4.75 2.59
CA GLY A 166 6.51 5.25 3.05
C GLY A 166 6.56 5.45 4.56
N PRO A 167 5.69 6.31 5.16
CA PRO A 167 5.63 6.48 6.60
C PRO A 167 5.20 5.22 7.36
N ALA A 168 4.27 4.41 6.79
CA ALA A 168 3.81 3.18 7.43
C ALA A 168 4.97 2.19 7.65
N LEU A 169 5.75 1.93 6.60
CA LEU A 169 6.90 1.03 6.66
C LEU A 169 8.05 1.58 7.51
N ALA A 170 8.34 2.89 7.41
CA ALA A 170 9.36 3.53 8.25
C ALA A 170 9.04 3.34 9.74
N ALA A 171 7.77 3.48 10.12
CA ALA A 171 7.30 3.28 11.48
C ALA A 171 7.28 1.80 11.92
N GLY A 172 7.47 0.83 11.01
CA GLY A 172 7.50 -0.60 11.31
C GLY A 172 6.17 -1.32 11.12
N ASN A 173 5.17 -0.68 10.55
CA ASN A 173 3.90 -1.33 10.19
C ASN A 173 4.06 -2.24 8.97
N THR A 174 3.05 -3.09 8.74
CA THR A 174 2.86 -3.84 7.50
C THR A 174 1.64 -3.30 6.75
N VAL A 175 1.55 -3.57 5.45
CA VAL A 175 0.56 -2.91 4.58
C VAL A 175 -0.16 -3.92 3.70
N VAL A 176 -1.48 -3.76 3.60
CA VAL A 176 -2.28 -4.31 2.51
C VAL A 176 -2.77 -3.14 1.65
N LEU A 177 -2.24 -3.03 0.45
CA LEU A 177 -2.56 -2.00 -0.53
C LEU A 177 -3.68 -2.47 -1.44
N LYS A 178 -4.81 -1.76 -1.44
CA LYS A 178 -5.87 -1.95 -2.43
C LYS A 178 -5.72 -0.93 -3.56
N ALA A 179 -5.43 -1.42 -4.76
CA ALA A 179 -5.46 -0.61 -5.98
C ALA A 179 -6.90 -0.26 -6.38
N SER A 180 -7.06 0.84 -7.14
CA SER A 180 -8.35 1.19 -7.73
C SER A 180 -8.72 0.20 -8.83
N GLU A 181 -10.00 -0.16 -8.91
CA GLU A 181 -10.57 -0.99 -9.99
C GLU A 181 -10.47 -0.32 -11.37
N HIS A 182 -10.41 1.01 -11.41
CA HIS A 182 -10.29 1.75 -12.67
C HIS A 182 -8.87 1.78 -13.23
N ALA A 183 -7.86 1.56 -12.38
CA ALA A 183 -6.46 1.54 -12.77
C ALA A 183 -5.66 0.80 -11.69
N SER A 184 -5.17 -0.39 -11.96
CA SER A 184 -4.49 -1.24 -10.99
C SER A 184 -3.05 -1.57 -11.39
N ALA A 185 -2.72 -1.46 -12.66
CA ALA A 185 -1.47 -2.00 -13.21
C ALA A 185 -0.22 -1.32 -12.66
N ALA A 186 -0.25 0.01 -12.47
CA ALA A 186 0.89 0.73 -11.90
C ALA A 186 1.23 0.25 -10.46
N MET A 187 0.21 -0.17 -9.68
CA MET A 187 0.41 -0.72 -8.34
C MET A 187 1.03 -2.12 -8.38
N LEU A 188 0.66 -2.93 -9.36
CA LEU A 188 1.22 -4.27 -9.54
C LEU A 188 2.66 -4.20 -10.08
N GLU A 189 2.98 -3.24 -10.95
CA GLU A 189 4.38 -2.95 -11.33
C GLU A 189 5.20 -2.44 -10.14
N PHE A 190 4.63 -1.59 -9.29
CA PHE A 190 5.26 -1.18 -8.04
C PHE A 190 5.53 -2.38 -7.11
N GLY A 191 4.63 -3.37 -7.06
CA GLY A 191 4.82 -4.62 -6.33
C GLY A 191 6.07 -5.40 -6.74
N LYS A 192 6.44 -5.37 -8.02
CA LYS A 192 7.70 -5.98 -8.49
C LYS A 192 8.93 -5.30 -7.88
N LEU A 193 8.85 -3.99 -7.64
CA LEU A 193 9.94 -3.26 -6.98
C LEU A 193 10.02 -3.57 -5.48
N ILE A 194 8.90 -3.84 -4.82
CA ILE A 194 8.87 -4.32 -3.43
C ILE A 194 9.62 -5.66 -3.33
N GLU A 195 9.35 -6.59 -4.24
CA GLU A 195 10.05 -7.87 -4.33
C GLU A 195 11.55 -7.68 -4.63
N GLU A 196 11.90 -6.88 -5.65
CA GLU A 196 13.29 -6.59 -6.04
C GLU A 196 14.08 -5.86 -4.93
N ALA A 197 13.41 -5.02 -4.13
CA ALA A 197 14.00 -4.38 -2.96
C ALA A 197 14.24 -5.34 -1.79
N GLY A 198 13.72 -6.56 -1.87
CA GLY A 198 13.93 -7.63 -0.91
C GLY A 198 13.07 -7.54 0.34
N PHE A 199 11.94 -6.81 0.32
CA PHE A 199 11.03 -6.79 1.48
C PHE A 199 10.61 -8.21 1.87
N PRO A 200 10.62 -8.55 3.17
CA PRO A 200 10.15 -9.86 3.62
C PRO A 200 8.69 -10.12 3.20
N ALA A 201 8.37 -11.38 2.94
CA ALA A 201 7.02 -11.81 2.60
C ALA A 201 5.99 -11.29 3.60
N GLY A 202 4.83 -10.86 3.14
CA GLY A 202 3.75 -10.33 3.97
C GLY A 202 3.88 -8.86 4.39
N VAL A 203 5.07 -8.25 4.32
CA VAL A 203 5.26 -6.83 4.74
C VAL A 203 4.45 -5.87 3.88
N VAL A 204 4.41 -6.10 2.57
CA VAL A 204 3.56 -5.38 1.62
C VAL A 204 2.81 -6.39 0.79
N ASN A 205 1.48 -6.32 0.85
CA ASN A 205 0.58 -7.10 0.02
C ASN A 205 -0.18 -6.14 -0.90
N ILE A 206 -0.43 -6.53 -2.14
CA ILE A 206 -1.13 -5.70 -3.13
C ILE A 206 -2.28 -6.51 -3.71
N VAL A 207 -3.48 -6.02 -3.46
CA VAL A 207 -4.73 -6.65 -3.90
C VAL A 207 -5.48 -5.75 -4.87
N THR A 208 -6.22 -6.38 -5.78
CA THR A 208 -7.07 -5.71 -6.78
C THR A 208 -8.50 -6.20 -6.64
N GLY A 209 -9.47 -5.38 -6.99
CA GLY A 209 -10.88 -5.75 -6.91
C GLY A 209 -11.77 -4.54 -6.69
N HIS A 210 -13.08 -4.78 -6.76
CA HIS A 210 -14.10 -3.77 -6.57
C HIS A 210 -14.31 -3.37 -5.10
N ALA A 211 -15.21 -2.41 -4.87
CA ALA A 211 -15.55 -1.96 -3.51
C ALA A 211 -16.12 -3.10 -2.65
N ASP A 212 -16.90 -3.99 -3.24
CA ASP A 212 -17.44 -5.21 -2.65
C ASP A 212 -17.08 -6.39 -3.57
N PRO A 213 -16.52 -7.50 -3.08
CA PRO A 213 -16.20 -7.76 -1.66
C PRO A 213 -14.85 -7.18 -1.18
N CYS A 214 -13.91 -6.86 -2.09
CA CYS A 214 -12.52 -6.55 -1.77
C CYS A 214 -12.37 -5.37 -0.78
N GLY A 215 -12.92 -4.20 -1.12
CA GLY A 215 -12.80 -3.00 -0.28
C GLY A 215 -13.49 -3.16 1.08
N ARG A 216 -14.68 -3.79 1.10
CA ARG A 216 -15.45 -4.06 2.31
C ARG A 216 -14.66 -5.01 3.22
N ALA A 217 -14.26 -6.17 2.73
CA ALA A 217 -13.53 -7.16 3.50
C ALA A 217 -12.24 -6.58 4.11
N LEU A 218 -11.47 -5.79 3.33
CA LEU A 218 -10.26 -5.16 3.82
C LEU A 218 -10.53 -4.14 4.94
N THR A 219 -11.53 -3.26 4.75
CA THR A 219 -11.76 -2.14 5.67
C THR A 219 -12.52 -2.52 6.94
N SER A 220 -13.19 -3.70 6.96
CA SER A 220 -13.83 -4.26 8.16
C SER A 220 -13.03 -5.38 8.83
N HIS A 221 -11.86 -5.74 8.29
CA HIS A 221 -11.10 -6.89 8.79
C HIS A 221 -10.58 -6.67 10.22
N PRO A 222 -10.78 -7.63 11.15
CA PRO A 222 -10.47 -7.44 12.59
C PRO A 222 -8.99 -7.18 12.89
N LEU A 223 -8.07 -7.61 12.04
CA LEU A 223 -6.63 -7.39 12.22
C LEU A 223 -6.13 -6.07 11.62
N VAL A 224 -6.96 -5.32 10.89
CA VAL A 224 -6.61 -4.00 10.36
C VAL A 224 -6.72 -2.95 11.48
N GLN A 225 -5.61 -2.28 11.77
CA GLN A 225 -5.52 -1.29 12.85
C GLN A 225 -5.69 0.15 12.37
N ARG A 226 -5.41 0.39 11.09
CA ARG A 226 -5.58 1.71 10.46
C ARG A 226 -5.97 1.58 9.01
N ILE A 227 -6.87 2.46 8.58
CA ILE A 227 -7.26 2.62 7.18
C ILE A 227 -6.80 4.00 6.70
N SER A 228 -5.95 4.01 5.69
CA SER A 228 -5.54 5.23 4.99
C SER A 228 -6.22 5.24 3.62
N PHE A 229 -7.30 5.99 3.52
CA PHE A 229 -8.15 6.06 2.33
C PHE A 229 -7.97 7.38 1.59
N THR A 230 -7.83 7.30 0.27
CA THR A 230 -7.99 8.45 -0.64
C THR A 230 -9.02 8.09 -1.71
N GLY A 231 -10.03 8.92 -1.89
CA GLY A 231 -11.08 8.68 -2.87
C GLY A 231 -12.31 9.55 -2.67
N GLY A 232 -13.41 9.21 -3.34
CA GLY A 232 -14.65 9.96 -3.29
C GLY A 232 -15.39 9.85 -1.95
N THR A 233 -16.14 10.88 -1.59
CA THR A 233 -16.92 10.97 -0.34
C THR A 233 -17.93 9.82 -0.17
N SER A 234 -18.51 9.31 -1.26
CA SER A 234 -19.43 8.18 -1.20
C SER A 234 -18.74 6.92 -0.68
N ALA A 235 -17.58 6.56 -1.25
CA ALA A 235 -16.79 5.41 -0.81
C ALA A 235 -16.27 5.61 0.63
N ALA A 236 -15.85 6.83 0.99
CA ALA A 236 -15.39 7.15 2.34
C ALA A 236 -16.44 6.86 3.42
N ARG A 237 -17.73 7.12 3.14
CA ARG A 237 -18.82 6.78 4.07
C ARG A 237 -18.91 5.28 4.36
N HIS A 238 -18.65 4.44 3.36
CA HIS A 238 -18.59 2.98 3.54
C HIS A 238 -17.36 2.59 4.37
N VAL A 239 -16.21 3.18 4.09
CA VAL A 239 -14.98 2.95 4.87
C VAL A 239 -15.19 3.27 6.35
N VAL A 240 -15.80 4.42 6.68
CA VAL A 240 -16.10 4.79 8.08
C VAL A 240 -17.09 3.82 8.71
N ARG A 241 -18.12 3.37 8.00
CA ARG A 241 -19.05 2.37 8.53
C ARG A 241 -18.35 1.03 8.78
N ASN A 242 -17.54 0.57 7.85
CA ASN A 242 -16.81 -0.69 7.96
C ASN A 242 -15.81 -0.65 9.13
N SER A 243 -15.16 0.50 9.39
CA SER A 243 -14.22 0.65 10.51
C SER A 243 -14.87 0.54 11.89
N ALA A 244 -16.19 0.62 11.98
CA ALA A 244 -16.90 0.37 13.23
C ALA A 244 -16.81 -1.10 13.69
N GLU A 245 -16.60 -2.05 12.76
CA GLU A 245 -16.48 -3.48 13.05
C GLU A 245 -15.13 -3.84 13.72
N ASN A 246 -14.08 -3.05 13.46
CA ASN A 246 -12.73 -3.35 13.95
C ASN A 246 -12.11 -2.20 14.76
N PHE A 247 -12.80 -1.08 14.93
CA PHE A 247 -12.30 0.15 15.57
C PHE A 247 -11.00 0.68 14.96
N ALA A 248 -10.73 0.39 13.70
CA ALA A 248 -9.54 0.87 13.00
C ALA A 248 -9.52 2.40 12.93
N GLN A 249 -8.36 3.00 13.16
CA GLN A 249 -8.17 4.43 12.94
C GLN A 249 -8.35 4.77 11.46
N VAL A 250 -9.14 5.79 11.13
CA VAL A 250 -9.38 6.17 9.73
C VAL A 250 -8.77 7.52 9.43
N SER A 251 -7.98 7.59 8.36
CA SER A 251 -7.56 8.83 7.71
C SER A 251 -8.19 8.93 6.33
N LEU A 252 -8.84 10.05 6.04
CA LEU A 252 -9.58 10.28 4.81
C LEU A 252 -8.98 11.48 4.07
N GLU A 253 -8.61 11.26 2.82
CA GLU A 253 -8.26 12.29 1.85
C GLU A 253 -9.33 12.31 0.76
N LEU A 254 -10.16 13.33 0.81
CA LEU A 254 -11.38 13.43 -0.01
C LEU A 254 -11.29 14.64 -0.96
N GLY A 255 -11.83 14.49 -2.16
CA GLY A 255 -12.01 15.58 -3.12
C GLY A 255 -13.26 16.41 -2.91
#